data_8e0c5eddeabd610a6e8ad9b195de5e4e
#
_entry.id   8e0c5eddeabd610a6e8ad9b195de5e4e
#
_cell.length_a   1.000
_cell.length_b   1.000
_cell.length_c   1.000
_cell.angle_alpha   90.00
_cell.angle_beta   90.00
_cell.angle_gamma   90.00
#
_symmetry.space_group_name_H-M   'P 1'
#
loop_
_entity.id
_entity.type
_entity.pdbx_description
1 polymer ?
#
loop_
_entity_poly.entity_id
_entity_poly.type
_entity_poly.pdbx_seq_one_letter_code
_entity_poly.pdbx_strand_id
1 'polypeptide(L)'
;MKKIILSLVLAIIVIGIGGFLLLQLVPYGRAHTNPPVVSEPQWDSPATRALAQRACFDCHSNETKWPWYTNVAPVSWLTQHDVEEGRSKVNFSEWQGVISGERGEKENPVDELVRVVERGSMPKQIYLPMHPEARLTAAEKQQLIAGFQATFK
;
A
#
# COMPACT_ATOMS: atom_id res chain seq x y z
N MET A 1 -23.68 -39.76 -16.21
CA MET A 1 -23.24 -38.35 -16.39
C MET A 1 -23.28 -37.58 -15.10
N LYS A 2 -24.42 -37.43 -14.36
CA LYS A 2 -24.50 -36.63 -13.11
C LYS A 2 -23.47 -37.02 -12.05
N LYS A 3 -23.24 -38.33 -11.79
CA LYS A 3 -22.25 -38.82 -10.81
C LYS A 3 -20.80 -38.42 -11.18
N ILE A 4 -20.43 -38.47 -12.45
CA ILE A 4 -19.09 -38.12 -12.94
C ILE A 4 -18.86 -36.59 -12.77
N ILE A 5 -19.86 -35.80 -13.13
CA ILE A 5 -19.77 -34.33 -12.95
C ILE A 5 -19.62 -33.99 -11.47
N LEU A 6 -20.39 -34.60 -10.59
CA LEU A 6 -20.31 -34.39 -9.14
C LEU A 6 -18.92 -34.77 -8.60
N SER A 7 -18.36 -35.92 -9.03
CA SER A 7 -17.02 -36.33 -8.62
C SER A 7 -15.93 -35.38 -9.11
N LEU A 8 -16.04 -34.84 -10.33
CA LEU A 8 -15.10 -33.88 -10.87
C LEU A 8 -15.18 -32.55 -10.09
N VAL A 9 -16.38 -32.06 -9.80
CA VAL A 9 -16.56 -30.84 -8.99
C VAL A 9 -15.96 -31.01 -7.59
N LEU A 10 -16.22 -32.15 -6.95
CA LEU A 10 -15.64 -32.44 -5.62
C LEU A 10 -14.11 -32.49 -5.66
N ALA A 11 -13.55 -33.15 -6.67
CA ALA A 11 -12.08 -33.19 -6.84
C ALA A 11 -11.47 -31.80 -7.01
N ILE A 12 -12.09 -30.92 -7.82
CA ILE A 12 -11.63 -29.54 -7.99
C ILE A 12 -11.69 -28.77 -6.67
N ILE A 13 -12.77 -28.93 -5.90
CA ILE A 13 -12.90 -28.29 -4.59
C ILE A 13 -11.80 -28.76 -3.63
N VAL A 14 -11.58 -30.08 -3.54
CA VAL A 14 -10.55 -30.66 -2.66
C VAL A 14 -9.16 -30.18 -3.06
N ILE A 15 -8.84 -30.16 -4.35
CA ILE A 15 -7.55 -29.66 -4.85
C ILE A 15 -7.42 -28.16 -4.55
N GLY A 16 -8.46 -27.38 -4.76
CA GLY A 16 -8.48 -25.93 -4.47
C GLY A 16 -8.25 -25.64 -3.00
N ILE A 17 -8.96 -26.32 -2.10
CA ILE A 17 -8.79 -26.17 -0.65
C ILE A 17 -7.39 -26.64 -0.22
N GLY A 18 -6.96 -27.81 -0.70
CA GLY A 18 -5.63 -28.32 -0.39
C GLY A 18 -4.52 -27.39 -0.85
N GLY A 19 -4.60 -26.87 -2.08
CA GLY A 19 -3.67 -25.86 -2.59
C GLY A 19 -3.68 -24.57 -1.75
N PHE A 20 -4.86 -24.06 -1.41
CA PHE A 20 -4.99 -22.88 -0.54
C PHE A 20 -4.36 -23.11 0.84
N LEU A 21 -4.57 -24.26 1.46
CA LEU A 21 -3.96 -24.59 2.74
C LEU A 21 -2.43 -24.71 2.65
N LEU A 22 -1.91 -25.26 1.55
CA LEU A 22 -0.47 -25.33 1.31
C LEU A 22 0.16 -23.93 1.18
N LEU A 23 -0.52 -22.99 0.53
CA LEU A 23 -0.05 -21.59 0.45
C LEU A 23 0.09 -20.97 1.85
N GLN A 24 -0.75 -21.38 2.82
CA GLN A 24 -0.67 -20.86 4.19
C GLN A 24 0.59 -21.32 4.93
N LEU A 25 1.33 -22.32 4.45
CA LEU A 25 2.58 -22.76 5.06
C LEU A 25 3.77 -21.83 4.75
N VAL A 26 3.63 -20.96 3.75
CA VAL A 26 4.66 -19.96 3.41
C VAL A 26 4.52 -18.77 4.37
N PRO A 27 5.52 -18.48 5.24
CA PRO A 27 5.38 -17.48 6.29
C PRO A 27 5.57 -16.03 5.79
N TYR A 28 5.99 -15.82 4.54
CA TYR A 28 6.19 -14.48 3.97
C TYR A 28 4.95 -13.61 4.09
N GLY A 29 5.14 -12.36 4.43
CA GLY A 29 4.09 -11.35 4.52
C GLY A 29 3.30 -11.36 5.85
N ARG A 30 3.74 -12.10 6.87
CA ARG A 30 3.06 -12.15 8.17
C ARG A 30 3.84 -11.48 9.31
N ALA A 31 5.02 -10.95 9.04
CA ALA A 31 5.86 -10.33 10.07
C ALA A 31 5.29 -9.00 10.57
N HIS A 32 4.58 -8.25 9.71
CA HIS A 32 3.87 -7.01 10.05
C HIS A 32 4.72 -6.03 10.85
N THR A 33 5.94 -5.78 10.39
CA THR A 33 6.88 -4.91 11.10
C THR A 33 6.55 -3.45 10.89
N ASN A 34 6.49 -2.70 12.00
CA ASN A 34 6.44 -1.24 12.02
C ASN A 34 7.64 -0.73 12.80
N PRO A 35 8.75 -0.38 12.12
CA PRO A 35 9.89 0.24 12.76
C PRO A 35 9.51 1.57 13.43
N PRO A 36 10.32 2.09 14.37
CA PRO A 36 10.06 3.41 14.96
C PRO A 36 10.02 4.52 13.91
N VAL A 37 9.19 5.53 14.17
CA VAL A 37 9.23 6.78 13.40
C VAL A 37 10.50 7.54 13.81
N VAL A 38 11.37 7.84 12.85
CA VAL A 38 12.65 8.53 13.07
C VAL A 38 12.53 10.02 12.76
N SER A 39 11.95 10.33 11.61
CA SER A 39 11.76 11.70 11.14
C SER A 39 10.60 11.78 10.17
N GLU A 40 9.74 12.77 10.33
CA GLU A 40 8.68 13.09 9.36
C GLU A 40 9.04 14.36 8.56
N PRO A 41 8.44 14.54 7.38
CA PRO A 41 8.48 15.84 6.69
C PRO A 41 7.94 16.96 7.59
N GLN A 42 8.43 18.16 7.39
CA GLN A 42 7.85 19.37 8.00
C GLN A 42 6.56 19.72 7.24
N TRP A 43 5.47 19.02 7.55
CA TRP A 43 4.18 19.20 6.90
C TRP A 43 3.72 20.66 6.96
N ASP A 44 3.26 21.20 5.83
CA ASP A 44 2.73 22.59 5.77
C ASP A 44 1.52 22.77 6.69
N SER A 45 0.71 21.71 6.86
CA SER A 45 -0.47 21.71 7.71
C SER A 45 -0.82 20.32 8.25
N PRO A 46 -1.51 20.25 9.41
CA PRO A 46 -2.09 18.99 9.91
C PRO A 46 -3.07 18.35 8.93
N ALA A 47 -3.73 19.14 8.09
CA ALA A 47 -4.68 18.65 7.09
C ALA A 47 -3.97 17.87 5.97
N THR A 48 -2.84 18.37 5.49
CA THR A 48 -2.01 17.65 4.50
C THR A 48 -1.50 16.33 5.06
N ARG A 49 -0.96 16.36 6.30
CA ARG A 49 -0.53 15.11 6.97
C ARG A 49 -1.68 14.11 7.10
N ALA A 50 -2.87 14.55 7.48
CA ALA A 50 -4.03 13.67 7.63
C ALA A 50 -4.46 13.04 6.31
N LEU A 51 -4.42 13.79 5.20
CA LEU A 51 -4.70 13.25 3.87
C LEU A 51 -3.63 12.24 3.44
N ALA A 52 -2.34 12.54 3.65
CA ALA A 52 -1.25 11.63 3.37
C ALA A 52 -1.33 10.37 4.25
N GLN A 53 -1.64 10.52 5.54
CA GLN A 53 -1.81 9.39 6.45
C GLN A 53 -2.93 8.45 6.01
N ARG A 54 -4.05 9.00 5.56
CA ARG A 54 -5.21 8.24 5.12
C ARG A 54 -4.98 7.50 3.80
N ALA A 55 -4.21 8.09 2.88
CA ALA A 55 -4.11 7.62 1.50
C ALA A 55 -2.75 6.95 1.17
N CYS A 56 -1.70 7.20 1.96
CA CYS A 56 -0.33 6.82 1.60
C CYS A 56 0.39 6.01 2.69
N PHE A 57 0.14 6.32 3.99
CA PHE A 57 0.99 5.84 5.08
C PHE A 57 1.01 4.32 5.23
N ASP A 58 -0.06 3.61 4.88
CA ASP A 58 -0.05 2.14 5.02
C ASP A 58 1.08 1.47 4.23
N CYS A 59 1.44 2.04 3.07
CA CYS A 59 2.57 1.53 2.28
C CYS A 59 3.84 2.39 2.40
N HIS A 60 3.71 3.68 2.74
CA HIS A 60 4.80 4.65 2.68
C HIS A 60 5.21 5.22 4.03
N SER A 61 4.98 4.49 5.12
CA SER A 61 5.44 4.88 6.46
C SER A 61 5.71 3.66 7.35
N ASN A 62 6.24 3.90 8.55
CA ASN A 62 6.38 2.89 9.60
C ASN A 62 5.11 2.76 10.47
N GLU A 63 3.98 3.39 10.04
CA GLU A 63 2.70 3.38 10.74
C GLU A 63 1.63 2.55 9.99
N THR A 64 2.06 1.50 9.29
CA THR A 64 1.17 0.60 8.53
C THR A 64 0.13 -0.01 9.43
N LYS A 65 -1.14 0.07 9.01
CA LYS A 65 -2.22 -0.72 9.59
C LYS A 65 -2.27 -2.07 8.90
N TRP A 66 -2.23 -3.15 9.68
CA TRP A 66 -2.22 -4.51 9.18
C TRP A 66 -3.58 -5.18 9.41
N PRO A 67 -4.54 -5.11 8.47
CA PRO A 67 -5.83 -5.75 8.60
C PRO A 67 -5.72 -7.28 8.62
N TRP A 68 -6.80 -7.96 9.03
CA TRP A 68 -6.80 -9.42 9.19
C TRP A 68 -6.39 -10.18 7.91
N TYR A 69 -6.77 -9.70 6.73
CA TYR A 69 -6.48 -10.37 5.46
C TYR A 69 -4.98 -10.35 5.11
N THR A 70 -4.19 -9.47 5.71
CA THR A 70 -2.72 -9.45 5.57
C THR A 70 -2.04 -10.65 6.22
N ASN A 71 -2.80 -11.50 6.93
CA ASN A 71 -2.34 -12.78 7.45
C ASN A 71 -2.65 -13.97 6.55
N VAL A 72 -3.38 -13.75 5.44
CA VAL A 72 -3.90 -14.81 4.57
C VAL A 72 -3.19 -14.79 3.22
N ALA A 73 -2.41 -15.83 2.91
CA ALA A 73 -1.77 -15.98 1.61
C ALA A 73 -2.82 -16.27 0.50
N PRO A 74 -2.67 -15.75 -0.71
CA PRO A 74 -1.51 -14.97 -1.21
C PRO A 74 -1.60 -13.45 -0.93
N VAL A 75 -2.68 -12.95 -0.31
CA VAL A 75 -2.86 -11.51 -0.03
C VAL A 75 -1.78 -10.98 0.90
N SER A 76 -1.35 -11.77 1.90
CA SER A 76 -0.23 -11.44 2.78
C SER A 76 1.06 -11.12 2.00
N TRP A 77 1.32 -11.85 0.94
CA TRP A 77 2.50 -11.63 0.09
C TRP A 77 2.43 -10.33 -0.68
N LEU A 78 1.25 -10.04 -1.25
CA LEU A 78 1.01 -8.80 -1.97
C LEU A 78 1.15 -7.58 -1.05
N THR A 79 0.50 -7.63 0.11
CA THR A 79 0.53 -6.49 1.06
C THR A 79 1.92 -6.25 1.62
N GLN A 80 2.67 -7.31 1.96
CA GLN A 80 4.05 -7.18 2.40
C GLN A 80 4.94 -6.57 1.32
N HIS A 81 4.81 -7.08 0.09
CA HIS A 81 5.56 -6.55 -1.06
C HIS A 81 5.24 -5.07 -1.30
N ASP A 82 3.96 -4.68 -1.26
CA ASP A 82 3.55 -3.29 -1.47
C ASP A 82 4.09 -2.35 -0.38
N VAL A 83 4.16 -2.81 0.87
CA VAL A 83 4.76 -2.03 1.98
C VAL A 83 6.28 -1.93 1.83
N GLU A 84 6.96 -3.02 1.51
CA GLU A 84 8.41 -3.02 1.28
C GLU A 84 8.80 -2.12 0.10
N GLU A 85 8.09 -2.24 -1.02
CA GLU A 85 8.29 -1.39 -2.19
C GLU A 85 7.97 0.07 -1.88
N GLY A 86 6.83 0.35 -1.24
CA GLY A 86 6.41 1.69 -0.86
C GLY A 86 7.45 2.39 0.01
N ARG A 87 7.89 1.75 1.09
CA ARG A 87 8.94 2.28 1.98
C ARG A 87 10.27 2.48 1.27
N SER A 88 10.62 1.63 0.31
CA SER A 88 11.86 1.78 -0.47
C SER A 88 11.83 2.98 -1.41
N LYS A 89 10.66 3.38 -1.89
CA LYS A 89 10.48 4.54 -2.78
C LYS A 89 10.40 5.85 -1.98
N VAL A 90 9.52 5.89 -1.01
CA VAL A 90 9.37 6.99 -0.06
C VAL A 90 8.91 6.45 1.28
N ASN A 91 9.56 6.85 2.37
CA ASN A 91 9.14 6.54 3.72
C ASN A 91 8.96 7.84 4.52
N PHE A 92 7.71 8.20 4.77
CA PHE A 92 7.38 9.41 5.54
C PHE A 92 7.77 9.31 7.01
N SER A 93 8.08 8.12 7.52
CA SER A 93 8.58 7.93 8.88
C SER A 93 10.10 7.95 9.00
N GLU A 94 10.81 7.98 7.85
CA GLU A 94 12.27 8.05 7.74
C GLU A 94 12.65 9.06 6.65
N TRP A 95 12.03 10.24 6.72
CA TRP A 95 12.15 11.25 5.68
C TRP A 95 13.58 11.80 5.54
N GLN A 96 14.12 11.73 4.34
CA GLN A 96 15.49 12.18 4.01
C GLN A 96 15.52 13.35 3.02
N GLY A 97 14.37 13.94 2.69
CA GLY A 97 14.30 15.05 1.74
C GLY A 97 14.36 14.64 0.27
N VAL A 98 14.47 13.35 -0.04
CA VAL A 98 14.53 12.82 -1.40
C VAL A 98 13.68 11.54 -1.48
N ILE A 99 13.24 11.20 -2.69
CA ILE A 99 12.56 9.93 -2.97
C ILE A 99 13.35 9.13 -4.01
N SER A 100 13.11 7.83 -4.06
CA SER A 100 13.71 6.96 -5.07
C SER A 100 12.77 6.84 -6.26
N GLY A 101 13.20 7.31 -7.42
CA GLY A 101 12.50 7.16 -8.68
C GLY A 101 12.41 5.70 -9.15
N GLU A 102 11.71 5.47 -10.27
CA GLU A 102 11.47 4.13 -10.81
C GLU A 102 12.76 3.36 -11.11
N ARG A 103 13.82 4.05 -11.51
CA ARG A 103 15.14 3.48 -11.82
C ARG A 103 16.15 3.56 -10.67
N GLY A 104 15.68 3.97 -9.48
CA GLY A 104 16.54 4.13 -8.30
C GLY A 104 17.33 5.44 -8.25
N GLU A 105 17.12 6.35 -9.21
CA GLU A 105 17.64 7.70 -9.15
C GLU A 105 16.94 8.51 -8.04
N LYS A 106 17.62 9.53 -7.52
CA LYS A 106 17.02 10.47 -6.57
C LYS A 106 16.21 11.51 -7.34
N GLU A 107 14.93 11.59 -7.04
CA GLU A 107 14.01 12.54 -7.66
C GLU A 107 13.59 13.64 -6.67
N ASN A 108 13.11 14.76 -7.22
CA ASN A 108 12.46 15.80 -6.44
C ASN A 108 11.15 15.25 -5.87
N PRO A 109 10.95 15.24 -4.56
CA PRO A 109 9.76 14.70 -3.94
C PRO A 109 8.46 15.33 -4.46
N VAL A 110 8.47 16.65 -4.70
CA VAL A 110 7.29 17.38 -5.16
C VAL A 110 6.79 16.84 -6.49
N ASP A 111 7.67 16.73 -7.48
CA ASP A 111 7.29 16.38 -8.84
C ASP A 111 6.70 14.98 -8.90
N GLU A 112 7.30 14.03 -8.19
CA GLU A 112 6.82 12.65 -8.17
C GLU A 112 5.53 12.50 -7.38
N LEU A 113 5.44 13.04 -6.17
CA LEU A 113 4.25 12.93 -5.32
C LEU A 113 3.03 13.61 -5.97
N VAL A 114 3.22 14.76 -6.59
CA VAL A 114 2.17 15.45 -7.35
C VAL A 114 1.74 14.59 -8.54
N ARG A 115 2.69 14.10 -9.32
CA ARG A 115 2.45 13.29 -10.52
C ARG A 115 1.62 12.04 -10.24
N VAL A 116 1.94 11.29 -9.18
CA VAL A 116 1.22 10.03 -8.86
C VAL A 116 -0.20 10.29 -8.37
N VAL A 117 -0.43 11.39 -7.65
CA VAL A 117 -1.78 11.79 -7.22
C VAL A 117 -2.61 12.29 -8.38
N GLU A 118 -2.05 13.14 -9.26
CA GLU A 118 -2.74 13.67 -10.45
C GLU A 118 -3.17 12.56 -11.40
N ARG A 119 -2.26 11.62 -11.69
CA ARG A 119 -2.55 10.47 -12.56
C ARG A 119 -3.49 9.44 -11.92
N GLY A 120 -3.72 9.52 -10.61
CA GLY A 120 -4.52 8.55 -9.88
C GLY A 120 -3.87 7.16 -9.81
N SER A 121 -2.54 7.08 -9.97
CA SER A 121 -1.78 5.85 -9.77
C SER A 121 -1.60 5.52 -8.28
N MET A 122 -1.66 6.54 -7.43
CA MET A 122 -1.71 6.41 -5.97
C MET A 122 -2.95 7.14 -5.40
N PRO A 123 -3.63 6.51 -4.43
CA PRO A 123 -3.46 5.13 -3.94
C PRO A 123 -3.73 4.08 -5.01
N LYS A 124 -3.06 2.91 -4.91
CA LYS A 124 -3.24 1.79 -5.86
C LYS A 124 -4.72 1.38 -5.95
N GLN A 125 -5.24 1.16 -7.17
CA GLN A 125 -6.66 0.83 -7.39
C GLN A 125 -7.07 -0.48 -6.70
N ILE A 126 -6.16 -1.45 -6.59
CA ILE A 126 -6.40 -2.73 -5.90
C ILE A 126 -6.54 -2.58 -4.39
N TYR A 127 -5.98 -1.51 -3.81
CA TYR A 127 -6.05 -1.21 -2.37
C TYR A 127 -7.42 -0.64 -1.96
N LEU A 128 -8.01 0.20 -2.81
CA LEU A 128 -9.20 0.98 -2.50
C LEU A 128 -10.49 0.19 -2.17
N PRO A 129 -10.73 -1.03 -2.71
CA PRO A 129 -11.92 -1.80 -2.35
C PRO A 129 -11.98 -2.17 -0.86
N MET A 130 -10.83 -2.43 -0.24
CA MET A 130 -10.73 -2.77 1.19
C MET A 130 -10.45 -1.55 2.08
N HIS A 131 -10.13 -0.40 1.47
CA HIS A 131 -9.80 0.87 2.12
C HIS A 131 -10.58 2.03 1.50
N PRO A 132 -11.91 2.07 1.66
CA PRO A 132 -12.72 3.14 1.08
C PRO A 132 -12.35 4.52 1.62
N GLU A 133 -11.81 4.60 2.84
CA GLU A 133 -11.30 5.84 3.46
C GLU A 133 -10.11 6.45 2.71
N ALA A 134 -9.33 5.65 2.00
CA ALA A 134 -8.19 6.11 1.20
C ALA A 134 -8.61 6.74 -0.14
N ARG A 135 -9.89 6.65 -0.51
CA ARG A 135 -10.40 7.32 -1.71
C ARG A 135 -10.42 8.82 -1.50
N LEU A 136 -9.62 9.51 -2.29
CA LEU A 136 -9.59 10.96 -2.30
C LEU A 136 -10.64 11.50 -3.26
N THR A 137 -11.46 12.42 -2.80
CA THR A 137 -12.32 13.24 -3.67
C THR A 137 -11.47 14.17 -4.53
N ALA A 138 -12.06 14.77 -5.58
CA ALA A 138 -11.35 15.74 -6.41
C ALA A 138 -10.80 16.93 -5.58
N ALA A 139 -11.57 17.42 -4.62
CA ALA A 139 -11.16 18.50 -3.73
C ALA A 139 -9.98 18.08 -2.82
N GLU A 140 -10.04 16.88 -2.22
CA GLU A 140 -8.96 16.35 -1.39
C GLU A 140 -7.68 16.08 -2.18
N LYS A 141 -7.77 15.64 -3.43
CA LYS A 141 -6.60 15.51 -4.32
C LYS A 141 -5.94 16.86 -4.54
N GLN A 142 -6.69 17.90 -4.86
CA GLN A 142 -6.15 19.25 -5.05
C GLN A 142 -5.52 19.78 -3.76
N GLN A 143 -6.17 19.56 -2.61
CA GLN A 143 -5.64 19.94 -1.32
C GLN A 143 -4.34 19.21 -0.99
N LEU A 144 -4.25 17.90 -1.24
CA LEU A 144 -3.04 17.11 -1.03
C LEU A 144 -1.90 17.55 -1.94
N ILE A 145 -2.18 17.82 -3.22
CA ILE A 145 -1.22 18.34 -4.18
C ILE A 145 -0.66 19.69 -3.71
N ALA A 146 -1.53 20.64 -3.36
CA ALA A 146 -1.11 21.94 -2.85
C ALA A 146 -0.29 21.80 -1.56
N GLY A 147 -0.68 20.89 -0.67
CA GLY A 147 0.04 20.58 0.55
C GLY A 147 1.43 19.99 0.28
N PHE A 148 1.58 19.06 -0.66
CA PHE A 148 2.89 18.54 -1.07
C PHE A 148 3.79 19.64 -1.65
N GLN A 149 3.24 20.49 -2.52
CA GLN A 149 3.97 21.64 -3.06
C GLN A 149 4.42 22.63 -1.97
N ALA A 150 3.64 22.78 -0.91
CA ALA A 150 3.99 23.65 0.22
C ALA A 150 5.00 23.00 1.19
N THR A 151 4.87 21.70 1.41
CA THR A 151 5.74 20.94 2.35
C THR A 151 7.15 20.72 1.81
N PHE A 152 7.29 20.41 0.51
CA PHE A 152 8.55 19.93 -0.08
C PHE A 152 9.23 20.98 -0.98
N LYS A 153 9.09 22.25 -0.67
CA LYS A 153 9.72 23.37 -1.37
C LYS A 153 11.24 23.36 -1.27
#